data_4e8143728a5cc0e977556c86fd52322f
#
_entry.id   4e8143728a5cc0e977556c86fd52322f
#
_cell.length_a   1.000
_cell.length_b   1.000
_cell.length_c   1.000
_cell.angle_alpha   90.00
_cell.angle_beta   90.00
_cell.angle_gamma   90.00
#
_symmetry.space_group_name_H-M   'P 1'
#
loop_
_entity.id
_entity.type
_entity.pdbx_description
1 polymer ?
#
loop_
_entity_poly.entity_id
_entity_poly.type
_entity_poly.pdbx_seq_one_letter_code
_entity_poly.pdbx_strand_id
1 'polypeptide(L)'
;MSPAEDAQLLIAIVQRHMRSLRVSLDPSYQDEDWGFTAQQALEKLLKTWIVLSDRLPPRIHDLADLAELAEKRLEPKLLELQVFAVEARYEEGPFPLPASRQYLLAALEVQLQLCVAEIQQKL
;
A
#
# COMPACT_ATOMS: atom_id res chain seq x y z
N MET A 1 -3.74 -14.86 -18.76
CA MET A 1 -2.71 -13.81 -18.69
C MET A 1 -1.55 -14.28 -17.83
N SER A 2 -0.35 -13.78 -18.10
CA SER A 2 0.82 -14.10 -17.28
C SER A 2 0.75 -13.42 -15.92
N PRO A 3 1.51 -13.90 -14.90
CA PRO A 3 1.59 -13.20 -13.63
C PRO A 3 2.03 -11.74 -13.77
N ALA A 4 2.96 -11.45 -14.68
CA ALA A 4 3.42 -10.07 -14.90
C ALA A 4 2.31 -9.19 -15.48
N GLU A 5 1.50 -9.72 -16.38
CA GLU A 5 0.36 -8.99 -16.94
C GLU A 5 -0.72 -8.75 -15.87
N ASP A 6 -1.00 -9.75 -15.04
CA ASP A 6 -1.95 -9.58 -13.93
C ASP A 6 -1.44 -8.55 -12.92
N ALA A 7 -0.13 -8.56 -12.63
CA ALA A 7 0.49 -7.59 -11.74
C ALA A 7 0.39 -6.17 -12.29
N GLN A 8 0.49 -5.98 -13.61
CA GLN A 8 0.32 -4.66 -14.23
C GLN A 8 -1.08 -4.09 -13.99
N LEU A 9 -2.10 -4.93 -14.00
CA LEU A 9 -3.47 -4.47 -13.72
C LEU A 9 -3.61 -4.00 -12.27
N LEU A 10 -3.03 -4.75 -11.33
CA LEU A 10 -3.08 -4.37 -9.92
C LEU A 10 -2.26 -3.12 -9.61
N ILE A 11 -1.08 -2.99 -10.21
CA ILE A 11 -0.22 -1.84 -9.96
C ILE A 11 -0.87 -0.54 -10.44
N ALA A 12 -1.73 -0.59 -11.45
CA ALA A 12 -2.48 0.57 -11.89
C ALA A 12 -3.40 1.11 -10.78
N ILE A 13 -3.96 0.21 -9.97
CA ILE A 13 -4.79 0.60 -8.81
C ILE A 13 -3.91 1.30 -7.77
N VAL A 14 -2.73 0.73 -7.48
CA VAL A 14 -1.78 1.34 -6.54
C VAL A 14 -1.38 2.74 -7.01
N GLN A 15 -1.08 2.90 -8.28
CA GLN A 15 -0.70 4.18 -8.86
C GLN A 15 -1.81 5.23 -8.73
N ARG A 16 -3.08 4.80 -8.85
CA ARG A 16 -4.22 5.68 -8.65
C ARG A 16 -4.29 6.16 -7.19
N HIS A 17 -4.10 5.26 -6.23
CA HIS A 17 -4.05 5.64 -4.81
C HIS A 17 -2.88 6.60 -4.53
N MET A 18 -1.73 6.35 -5.15
CA MET A 18 -0.57 7.22 -4.96
C MET A 18 -0.83 8.63 -5.48
N ARG A 19 -1.54 8.77 -6.62
CA ARG A 19 -1.93 10.09 -7.10
C ARG A 19 -2.83 10.82 -6.11
N SER A 20 -3.79 10.10 -5.52
CA SER A 20 -4.67 10.68 -4.48
C SER A 20 -3.86 11.15 -3.27
N LEU A 21 -2.89 10.35 -2.84
CA LEU A 21 -2.03 10.71 -1.71
C LEU A 21 -1.21 11.98 -1.99
N ARG A 22 -0.71 12.12 -3.21
CA ARG A 22 0.10 13.29 -3.59
C ARG A 22 -0.70 14.58 -3.60
N VAL A 23 -1.97 14.54 -4.02
CA VAL A 23 -2.80 15.74 -4.09
C VAL A 23 -3.46 16.06 -2.75
N SER A 24 -3.39 15.18 -1.76
CA SER A 24 -4.02 15.37 -0.45
C SER A 24 -3.00 15.53 0.68
N LEU A 25 -1.85 16.15 0.38
CA LEU A 25 -0.83 16.42 1.39
C LEU A 25 -1.20 17.59 2.31
N ASP A 26 -2.18 18.39 1.93
CA ASP A 26 -2.61 19.55 2.71
C ASP A 26 -3.22 19.11 4.05
N PRO A 27 -2.84 19.77 5.16
CA PRO A 27 -3.37 19.42 6.49
C PRO A 27 -4.89 19.55 6.65
N SER A 28 -5.57 20.26 5.75
CA SER A 28 -7.03 20.35 5.77
C SER A 28 -7.69 19.02 5.41
N TYR A 29 -6.97 18.13 4.75
CA TYR A 29 -7.42 16.77 4.47
C TYR A 29 -7.25 15.92 5.73
N GLN A 30 -8.27 15.16 6.12
CA GLN A 30 -8.25 14.42 7.38
C GLN A 30 -7.18 13.32 7.38
N ASP A 31 -6.49 13.16 8.53
CA ASP A 31 -5.47 12.11 8.69
C ASP A 31 -6.06 10.72 8.48
N GLU A 32 -7.28 10.49 8.97
CA GLU A 32 -7.94 9.18 8.86
C GLU A 32 -8.21 8.82 7.39
N ASP A 33 -8.61 9.79 6.58
CA ASP A 33 -8.87 9.56 5.15
C ASP A 33 -7.57 9.33 4.39
N TRP A 34 -6.55 10.13 4.70
CA TRP A 34 -5.23 9.97 4.08
C TRP A 34 -4.63 8.62 4.45
N GLY A 35 -4.71 8.26 5.74
CA GLY A 35 -4.18 6.99 6.26
C GLY A 35 -4.89 5.79 5.64
N PHE A 36 -6.21 5.87 5.45
CA PHE A 36 -6.95 4.79 4.80
C PHE A 36 -6.47 4.58 3.36
N THR A 37 -6.31 5.67 2.60
CA THR A 37 -5.82 5.56 1.22
C THR A 37 -4.39 5.00 1.18
N ALA A 38 -3.53 5.43 2.11
CA ALA A 38 -2.16 4.92 2.20
C ALA A 38 -2.15 3.42 2.53
N GLN A 39 -3.00 2.99 3.46
CA GLN A 39 -3.15 1.58 3.81
C GLN A 39 -3.61 0.77 2.59
N GLN A 40 -4.59 1.28 1.84
CA GLN A 40 -5.08 0.61 0.63
C GLN A 40 -3.98 0.51 -0.44
N ALA A 41 -3.18 1.55 -0.60
CA ALA A 41 -2.07 1.52 -1.54
C ALA A 41 -1.07 0.42 -1.18
N LEU A 42 -0.69 0.33 0.10
CA LEU A 42 0.26 -0.68 0.56
C LEU A 42 -0.31 -2.09 0.46
N GLU A 43 -1.57 -2.26 0.83
CA GLU A 43 -2.24 -3.56 0.73
C GLU A 43 -2.23 -4.08 -0.72
N LYS A 44 -2.63 -3.24 -1.66
CA LYS A 44 -2.67 -3.61 -3.08
C LYS A 44 -1.26 -3.84 -3.64
N LEU A 45 -0.29 -3.08 -3.15
CA LEU A 45 1.10 -3.25 -3.57
C LEU A 45 1.65 -4.61 -3.13
N LEU A 46 1.39 -5.01 -1.90
CA LEU A 46 1.80 -6.32 -1.39
C LEU A 46 1.11 -7.44 -2.16
N LYS A 47 -0.18 -7.29 -2.44
CA LYS A 47 -0.92 -8.26 -3.25
C LYS A 47 -0.38 -8.34 -4.69
N THR A 48 0.09 -7.22 -5.23
CA THR A 48 0.74 -7.19 -6.55
C THR A 48 2.00 -8.07 -6.56
N TRP A 49 2.84 -7.96 -5.53
CA TRP A 49 4.02 -8.82 -5.42
C TRP A 49 3.65 -10.30 -5.30
N ILE A 50 2.58 -10.62 -4.56
CA ILE A 50 2.12 -12.01 -4.41
C ILE A 50 1.70 -12.56 -5.77
N VAL A 51 0.92 -11.78 -6.54
CA VAL A 51 0.50 -12.17 -7.91
C VAL A 51 1.71 -12.33 -8.82
N LEU A 52 2.69 -11.44 -8.72
CA LEU A 52 3.89 -11.50 -9.53
C LEU A 52 4.70 -12.77 -9.29
N SER A 53 4.62 -13.33 -8.09
CA SER A 53 5.25 -14.61 -7.75
C SER A 53 4.41 -15.83 -8.13
N ASP A 54 3.39 -15.63 -8.95
CA ASP A 54 2.47 -16.67 -9.45
C ASP A 54 1.68 -17.35 -8.32
N ARG A 55 1.24 -16.55 -7.34
CA ARG A 55 0.40 -17.03 -6.24
C ARG A 55 -0.88 -16.22 -6.20
N LEU A 56 -1.96 -16.83 -5.73
CA LEU A 56 -3.23 -16.14 -5.53
C LEU A 56 -3.17 -15.36 -4.22
N PRO A 57 -3.38 -14.04 -4.23
CA PRO A 57 -3.38 -13.29 -2.99
C PRO A 57 -4.59 -13.67 -2.13
N PRO A 58 -4.40 -13.86 -0.82
CA PRO A 58 -5.51 -14.19 0.06
C PRO A 58 -6.43 -12.98 0.27
N ARG A 59 -7.67 -13.25 0.67
CA ARG A 59 -8.66 -12.20 0.97
C ARG A 59 -8.48 -11.71 2.41
N ILE A 60 -7.28 -11.25 2.74
CA ILE A 60 -6.95 -10.68 4.04
C ILE A 60 -6.48 -9.24 3.84
N HIS A 61 -6.50 -8.47 4.92
CA HIS A 61 -6.14 -7.05 4.89
C HIS A 61 -4.99 -6.72 5.84
N ASP A 62 -4.47 -7.72 6.56
CA ASP A 62 -3.38 -7.50 7.50
C ASP A 62 -2.08 -7.27 6.75
N LEU A 63 -1.50 -6.08 6.93
CA LEU A 63 -0.29 -5.69 6.19
C LEU A 63 0.92 -6.55 6.55
N ALA A 64 1.07 -6.90 7.83
CA ALA A 64 2.20 -7.71 8.26
C ALA A 64 2.14 -9.11 7.65
N ASP A 65 0.95 -9.73 7.65
CA ASP A 65 0.74 -11.04 7.04
C ASP A 65 0.99 -11.00 5.53
N LEU A 66 0.50 -9.96 4.87
CA LEU A 66 0.71 -9.81 3.43
C LEU A 66 2.18 -9.57 3.10
N ALA A 67 2.89 -8.81 3.91
CA ALA A 67 4.33 -8.58 3.72
C ALA A 67 5.11 -9.89 3.84
N GLU A 68 4.74 -10.72 4.82
CA GLU A 68 5.36 -12.04 4.99
C GLU A 68 5.11 -12.93 3.77
N LEU A 69 3.87 -12.98 3.29
CA LEU A 69 3.54 -13.76 2.09
C LEU A 69 4.26 -13.24 0.84
N ALA A 70 4.42 -11.93 0.74
CA ALA A 70 5.14 -11.31 -0.38
C ALA A 70 6.67 -11.43 -0.23
N GLU A 71 7.14 -11.90 0.92
CA GLU A 71 8.56 -12.00 1.25
C GLU A 71 9.25 -10.62 1.18
N LYS A 72 8.55 -9.60 1.66
CA LYS A 72 9.06 -8.22 1.68
C LYS A 72 9.21 -7.75 3.11
N ARG A 73 10.36 -7.15 3.38
CA ARG A 73 10.64 -6.52 4.68
C ARG A 73 10.38 -5.02 4.54
N LEU A 74 9.31 -4.56 5.19
CA LEU A 74 8.91 -3.16 5.14
C LEU A 74 9.33 -2.45 6.43
N GLU A 75 9.56 -1.15 6.34
CA GLU A 75 9.83 -0.39 7.55
C GLU A 75 8.60 -0.35 8.45
N PRO A 76 8.81 -0.34 9.78
CA PRO A 76 7.69 -0.43 10.74
C PRO A 76 6.63 0.66 10.58
N LYS A 77 7.00 1.87 10.18
CA LYS A 77 6.04 2.97 10.01
C LYS A 77 5.00 2.68 8.95
N LEU A 78 5.37 1.95 7.90
CA LEU A 78 4.40 1.53 6.88
C LEU A 78 3.44 0.47 7.43
N LEU A 79 3.93 -0.48 8.21
CA LEU A 79 3.09 -1.52 8.81
C LEU A 79 2.11 -0.94 9.84
N GLU A 80 2.46 0.18 10.48
CA GLU A 80 1.58 0.87 11.43
C GLU A 80 0.37 1.51 10.75
N LEU A 81 0.34 1.58 9.42
CA LEU A 81 -0.86 1.99 8.69
C LEU A 81 -2.02 1.01 8.85
N GLN A 82 -1.76 -0.16 9.43
CA GLN A 82 -2.77 -1.19 9.64
C GLN A 82 -4.00 -0.68 10.42
N VAL A 83 -3.80 0.25 11.34
CA VAL A 83 -4.91 0.82 12.13
C VAL A 83 -6.00 1.43 11.25
N PHE A 84 -5.65 1.92 10.08
CA PHE A 84 -6.60 2.55 9.16
C PHE A 84 -7.42 1.54 8.34
N ALA A 85 -7.08 0.26 8.43
CA ALA A 85 -7.85 -0.78 7.74
C ALA A 85 -9.18 -1.06 8.45
N VAL A 86 -9.19 -1.03 9.78
CA VAL A 86 -10.37 -1.38 10.58
C VAL A 86 -10.68 -0.30 11.63
N GLU A 87 -9.80 -0.09 12.60
CA GLU A 87 -10.10 0.73 13.79
C GLU A 87 -10.50 2.16 13.42
N ALA A 88 -9.73 2.82 12.58
CA ALA A 88 -9.98 4.22 12.21
C ALA A 88 -11.25 4.40 11.39
N ARG A 89 -11.81 3.33 10.84
CA ARG A 89 -13.03 3.39 10.04
C ARG A 89 -14.31 3.25 10.88
N TYR A 90 -14.20 2.64 12.04
CA TYR A 90 -15.37 2.27 12.86
C TYR A 90 -15.35 2.84 14.26
N GLU A 91 -14.28 3.51 14.63
CA GLU A 91 -14.13 4.09 15.96
C GLU A 91 -13.91 5.59 15.85
N GLU A 92 -14.33 6.31 16.88
CA GLU A 92 -14.10 7.74 16.96
C GLU A 92 -12.63 8.01 17.27
N GLY A 93 -12.00 8.86 16.44
CA GLY A 93 -10.59 9.22 16.59
C GLY A 93 -10.34 10.20 17.73
N PRO A 94 -9.20 10.84 17.68
CA PRO A 94 -8.33 10.90 16.51
C PRO A 94 -7.42 9.68 16.34
N PHE A 95 -7.08 9.38 15.08
CA PHE A 95 -6.08 8.36 14.73
C PHE A 95 -4.94 9.06 13.99
N PRO A 96 -3.87 9.44 14.71
CA PRO A 96 -2.76 10.14 14.07
C PRO A 96 -1.98 9.21 13.13
N LEU A 97 -1.39 9.80 12.09
CA LEU A 97 -0.53 9.05 11.19
C LEU A 97 0.75 8.64 11.92
N PRO A 98 1.34 7.47 11.59
CA PRO A 98 2.57 6.99 12.25
C PRO A 98 3.79 7.85 11.97
N ALA A 99 3.75 8.68 10.92
CA ALA A 99 4.81 9.60 10.54
C ALA A 99 4.18 10.72 9.70
N SER A 100 4.97 11.69 9.25
CA SER A 100 4.46 12.73 8.37
C SER A 100 3.97 12.14 7.04
N ARG A 101 3.02 12.83 6.40
CA ARG A 101 2.53 12.40 5.08
C ARG A 101 3.65 12.33 4.07
N GLN A 102 4.56 13.30 4.10
CA GLN A 102 5.71 13.33 3.20
C GLN A 102 6.62 12.12 3.40
N TYR A 103 6.88 11.76 4.66
CA TYR A 103 7.69 10.59 4.98
C TYR A 103 7.03 9.29 4.49
N LEU A 104 5.75 9.12 4.80
CA LEU A 104 5.00 7.92 4.41
C LEU A 104 4.89 7.81 2.89
N LEU A 105 4.63 8.93 2.23
CA LEU A 105 4.54 8.97 0.76
C LEU A 105 5.86 8.56 0.12
N ALA A 106 6.98 9.10 0.63
CA ALA A 106 8.30 8.75 0.10
C ALA A 106 8.61 7.27 0.30
N ALA A 107 8.26 6.71 1.47
CA ALA A 107 8.47 5.29 1.75
C ALA A 107 7.62 4.40 0.83
N LEU A 108 6.37 4.78 0.58
CA LEU A 108 5.50 4.07 -0.36
C LEU A 108 6.03 4.16 -1.80
N GLU A 109 6.53 5.33 -2.20
CA GLU A 109 7.11 5.52 -3.55
C GLU A 109 8.30 4.59 -3.79
N VAL A 110 9.16 4.42 -2.79
CA VAL A 110 10.30 3.49 -2.91
C VAL A 110 9.79 2.08 -3.20
N GLN A 111 8.79 1.62 -2.46
CA GLN A 111 8.23 0.28 -2.65
C GLN A 111 7.53 0.14 -4.00
N LEU A 112 6.81 1.17 -4.41
CA LEU A 112 6.15 1.19 -5.72
C LEU A 112 7.18 1.05 -6.84
N GLN A 113 8.28 1.80 -6.80
CA GLN A 113 9.30 1.74 -7.85
C GLN A 113 9.98 0.38 -7.89
N LEU A 114 10.24 -0.23 -6.74
CA LEU A 114 10.79 -1.58 -6.69
C LEU A 114 9.86 -2.59 -7.35
N CYS A 115 8.56 -2.49 -7.07
CA CYS A 115 7.57 -3.40 -7.65
C CYS A 115 7.45 -3.21 -9.16
N VAL A 116 7.40 -1.96 -9.62
CA VAL A 116 7.33 -1.65 -11.05
C VAL A 116 8.55 -2.22 -11.78
N ALA A 117 9.74 -2.08 -11.19
CA ALA A 117 10.97 -2.63 -11.79
C ALA A 117 10.91 -4.15 -11.90
N GLU A 118 10.41 -4.84 -10.87
CA GLU A 118 10.26 -6.30 -10.90
C GLU A 118 9.25 -6.73 -11.97
N ILE A 119 8.14 -6.02 -12.11
CA ILE A 119 7.16 -6.31 -13.16
C ILE A 119 7.80 -6.19 -14.54
N GLN A 120 8.55 -5.11 -14.78
CA GLN A 120 9.20 -4.87 -16.07
C GLN A 120 10.18 -5.99 -16.42
N GLN A 121 10.90 -6.51 -15.44
CA GLN A 121 11.85 -7.60 -15.67
C GLN A 121 11.16 -8.91 -16.06
N LYS A 122 9.90 -9.09 -15.71
CA LYS A 122 9.16 -10.33 -15.95
C LYS A 122 8.20 -10.26 -17.15
N LEU A 123 8.11 -9.11 -17.77
CA LEU A 123 7.27 -8.93 -18.97
C LEU A 123 7.89 -9.51 -20.23
#